data_0c7cfb6e2b2fc3eb2368018c6f7db31b
#
_entry.id   0c7cfb6e2b2fc3eb2368018c6f7db31b
#
_cell.length_a   1.000
_cell.length_b   1.000
_cell.length_c   1.000
_cell.angle_alpha   90.00
_cell.angle_beta   90.00
_cell.angle_gamma   90.00
#
_symmetry.space_group_name_H-M   'P 1'
#
loop_
_entity.id
_entity.type
_entity.pdbx_description
1 polymer ?
#
loop_
_entity_poly.entity_id
_entity_poly.type
_entity_poly.pdbx_seq_one_letter_code
_entity_poly.pdbx_strand_id
1 'polypeptide(L)'
;EISCSLVGSEMCIRDRTLDVLLTRSEPFGIELIVDEYDEYSFTGKEFGAIVQYPAANGAVRDYADFTAAAHAKGALVTAVADLLALALLKAPGEWGADIAVGSTQRLGTPMGLGGPSAGYMTTREAFKRNMPGRIIGVSVDRLGNRALRMALQMREQHIKRERATSNICTASALMASMVGFYLSLIHI
;
A
#
# COMPACT_ATOMS: atom_id res chain seq x y z
N GLU A 1 5.27 -17.24 -17.21
CA GLU A 1 4.01 -16.73 -16.63
C GLU A 1 4.31 -16.23 -15.23
N ILE A 2 3.93 -15.01 -14.92
CA ILE A 2 4.09 -14.43 -13.60
C ILE A 2 2.72 -14.56 -12.93
N SER A 3 2.65 -15.33 -11.85
CA SER A 3 1.42 -15.53 -11.09
C SER A 3 1.41 -14.63 -9.88
N CYS A 4 0.31 -13.90 -9.65
CA CYS A 4 0.06 -13.17 -8.41
C CYS A 4 -1.13 -13.81 -7.71
N SER A 5 -0.92 -14.19 -6.46
CA SER A 5 -1.97 -14.74 -5.63
C SER A 5 -2.67 -13.60 -4.89
N LEU A 6 -3.95 -13.42 -5.17
CA LEU A 6 -4.83 -12.61 -4.34
C LEU A 6 -5.55 -13.55 -3.40
N VAL A 7 -5.17 -13.55 -2.14
CA VAL A 7 -5.75 -14.44 -1.16
C VAL A 7 -6.71 -13.68 -0.27
N GLY A 8 -7.95 -14.05 -0.38
CA GLY A 8 -9.06 -13.53 0.40
C GLY A 8 -10.36 -14.08 -0.16
N SER A 9 -11.29 -14.51 0.69
CA SER A 9 -12.62 -14.86 0.21
C SER A 9 -13.32 -13.65 -0.37
N GLU A 10 -14.34 -13.86 -1.17
CA GLU A 10 -15.22 -12.81 -1.64
C GLU A 10 -15.71 -11.90 -0.49
N MET A 11 -15.78 -12.43 0.74
CA MET A 11 -16.10 -11.68 1.95
C MET A 11 -14.91 -10.95 2.59
N CYS A 12 -13.67 -11.21 2.16
CA CYS A 12 -12.47 -10.61 2.77
C CYS A 12 -11.93 -9.41 2.00
N ILE A 13 -12.07 -9.38 0.68
CA ILE A 13 -11.65 -8.25 -0.15
C ILE A 13 -12.88 -7.58 -0.75
N ARG A 14 -12.89 -6.26 -0.77
CA ARG A 14 -13.99 -5.49 -1.38
C ARG A 14 -14.00 -5.72 -2.88
N ASP A 15 -15.17 -5.97 -3.45
CA ASP A 15 -15.40 -6.19 -4.88
C ASP A 15 -14.68 -5.18 -5.77
N ARG A 16 -14.74 -3.90 -5.42
CA ARG A 16 -14.06 -2.83 -6.16
C ARG A 16 -12.53 -2.97 -6.17
N THR A 17 -11.94 -3.49 -5.11
CA THR A 17 -10.50 -3.73 -5.06
C THR A 17 -10.14 -4.88 -6.00
N LEU A 18 -10.95 -5.92 -6.02
CA LEU A 18 -10.79 -7.05 -6.93
C LEU A 18 -10.93 -6.61 -8.40
N ASP A 19 -11.95 -5.84 -8.73
CA ASP A 19 -12.17 -5.31 -10.09
C ASP A 19 -10.98 -4.47 -10.58
N VAL A 20 -10.42 -3.63 -9.71
CA VAL A 20 -9.23 -2.85 -10.03
C VAL A 20 -8.02 -3.75 -10.27
N LEU A 21 -7.84 -4.77 -9.45
CA LEU A 21 -6.73 -5.71 -9.61
C LEU A 21 -6.86 -6.49 -10.91
N LEU A 22 -8.04 -7.00 -11.26
CA LEU A 22 -8.32 -7.67 -12.54
C LEU A 22 -8.00 -6.76 -13.73
N THR A 23 -8.52 -5.53 -13.71
CA THR A 23 -8.28 -4.55 -14.77
C THR A 23 -6.79 -4.19 -14.92
N ARG A 24 -6.05 -4.17 -13.81
CA ARG A 24 -4.63 -3.80 -13.82
C ARG A 24 -3.70 -4.95 -14.13
N SER A 25 -4.07 -6.19 -13.80
CA SER A 25 -3.26 -7.37 -14.06
C SER A 25 -3.29 -7.80 -15.53
N GLU A 26 -4.44 -7.64 -16.19
CA GLU A 26 -4.66 -8.06 -17.58
C GLU A 26 -3.60 -7.57 -18.56
N PRO A 27 -3.26 -6.25 -18.64
CA PRO A 27 -2.24 -5.74 -19.57
C PRO A 27 -0.84 -6.29 -19.34
N PHE A 28 -0.56 -6.80 -18.13
CA PHE A 28 0.73 -7.35 -17.75
C PHE A 28 0.79 -8.87 -17.87
N GLY A 29 -0.32 -9.50 -18.25
CA GLY A 29 -0.41 -10.97 -18.30
C GLY A 29 -0.23 -11.63 -16.93
N ILE A 30 -0.63 -10.94 -15.85
CA ILE A 30 -0.56 -11.44 -14.48
C ILE A 30 -1.84 -12.24 -14.21
N GLU A 31 -1.69 -13.49 -13.83
CA GLU A 31 -2.77 -14.33 -13.36
C GLU A 31 -3.13 -13.98 -11.91
N LEU A 32 -4.41 -13.71 -11.66
CA LEU A 32 -4.94 -13.50 -10.32
C LEU A 32 -5.61 -14.77 -9.82
N ILE A 33 -5.18 -15.25 -8.67
CA ILE A 33 -5.80 -16.37 -7.96
C ILE A 33 -6.53 -15.79 -6.76
N VAL A 34 -7.84 -16.00 -6.69
CA VAL A 34 -8.69 -15.56 -5.57
C VAL A 34 -9.06 -16.79 -4.78
N ASP A 35 -8.63 -16.85 -3.53
CA ASP A 35 -8.83 -18.01 -2.66
C ASP A 35 -8.89 -17.58 -1.19
N GLU A 36 -9.32 -18.47 -0.30
CA GLU A 36 -9.30 -18.22 1.15
C GLU A 36 -7.87 -18.25 1.69
N TYR A 37 -7.53 -17.29 2.55
CA TYR A 37 -6.16 -17.11 3.04
C TYR A 37 -5.67 -18.29 3.90
N ASP A 38 -6.58 -18.99 4.58
CA ASP A 38 -6.29 -20.12 5.48
C ASP A 38 -6.25 -21.48 4.77
N GLU A 39 -6.81 -21.56 3.56
CA GLU A 39 -6.80 -22.77 2.74
C GLU A 39 -5.73 -22.72 1.64
N TYR A 40 -5.23 -21.53 1.31
CA TYR A 40 -4.28 -21.34 0.22
C TYR A 40 -2.88 -21.86 0.57
N SER A 41 -2.33 -22.66 -0.31
CA SER A 41 -0.96 -23.20 -0.21
C SER A 41 -0.07 -22.66 -1.32
N PHE A 42 0.96 -21.89 -0.96
CA PHE A 42 1.90 -21.32 -1.91
C PHE A 42 2.70 -22.39 -2.65
N THR A 43 2.70 -22.33 -3.97
CA THR A 43 3.39 -23.28 -4.85
C THR A 43 4.82 -22.85 -5.18
N GLY A 44 5.16 -21.56 -5.00
CA GLY A 44 6.43 -20.94 -5.37
C GLY A 44 6.42 -20.33 -6.79
N LYS A 45 5.28 -20.29 -7.44
CA LYS A 45 5.08 -19.56 -8.72
C LYS A 45 4.55 -18.15 -8.50
N GLU A 46 3.98 -17.90 -7.35
CA GLU A 46 3.45 -16.62 -6.95
C GLU A 46 4.61 -15.66 -6.62
N PHE A 47 4.57 -14.44 -7.14
CA PHE A 47 5.52 -13.40 -6.77
C PHE A 47 5.00 -12.51 -5.65
N GLY A 48 3.70 -12.56 -5.36
CA GLY A 48 3.10 -11.76 -4.31
C GLY A 48 1.68 -12.21 -3.93
N ALA A 49 1.28 -11.81 -2.74
CA ALA A 49 -0.06 -11.99 -2.22
C ALA A 49 -0.61 -10.66 -1.71
N ILE A 50 -1.92 -10.49 -1.79
CA ILE A 50 -2.62 -9.29 -1.31
C ILE A 50 -3.69 -9.72 -0.32
N VAL A 51 -3.68 -9.11 0.85
CA VAL A 51 -4.68 -9.31 1.90
C VAL A 51 -5.30 -7.99 2.32
N GLN A 52 -6.57 -8.00 2.70
CA GLN A 52 -7.25 -6.82 3.24
C GLN A 52 -7.33 -6.89 4.76
N TYR A 53 -7.03 -5.75 5.43
CA TYR A 53 -6.95 -5.69 6.88
C TYR A 53 -7.54 -4.36 7.43
N PRO A 54 -8.64 -4.40 8.23
CA PRO A 54 -9.52 -5.55 8.45
C PRO A 54 -10.18 -6.05 7.17
N ALA A 55 -10.69 -7.28 7.19
CA ALA A 55 -11.43 -7.86 6.10
C ALA A 55 -12.72 -7.07 5.78
N ALA A 56 -13.31 -7.27 4.59
CA ALA A 56 -14.52 -6.55 4.16
C ALA A 56 -15.73 -6.79 5.08
N ASN A 57 -15.79 -7.97 5.70
CA ASN A 57 -16.81 -8.35 6.70
C ASN A 57 -16.48 -7.84 8.12
N GLY A 58 -15.40 -7.07 8.30
CA GLY A 58 -14.96 -6.55 9.59
C GLY A 58 -14.12 -7.51 10.43
N ALA A 59 -13.84 -8.71 9.96
CA ALA A 59 -13.00 -9.66 10.69
C ALA A 59 -11.55 -9.14 10.79
N VAL A 60 -10.97 -9.27 11.98
CA VAL A 60 -9.56 -8.99 12.23
C VAL A 60 -8.84 -10.34 12.31
N ARG A 61 -7.99 -10.59 11.34
CA ARG A 61 -7.29 -11.87 11.20
C ARG A 61 -5.80 -11.70 11.49
N ASP A 62 -5.16 -12.73 11.99
CA ASP A 62 -3.70 -12.79 12.10
C ASP A 62 -3.12 -13.40 10.82
N TYR A 63 -2.35 -12.61 10.11
CA TYR A 63 -1.72 -13.04 8.86
C TYR A 63 -0.24 -13.42 9.03
N ALA A 64 0.26 -13.60 10.26
CA ALA A 64 1.67 -13.88 10.50
C ALA A 64 2.12 -15.20 9.84
N ASP A 65 1.38 -16.28 10.06
CA ASP A 65 1.70 -17.60 9.48
C ASP A 65 1.55 -17.61 7.96
N PHE A 66 0.51 -16.97 7.43
CA PHE A 66 0.32 -16.79 5.99
C PHE A 66 1.50 -16.05 5.36
N THR A 67 1.93 -14.96 6.00
CA THR A 67 3.07 -14.15 5.52
C THR A 67 4.38 -14.95 5.57
N ALA A 68 4.59 -15.73 6.62
CA ALA A 68 5.76 -16.60 6.73
C ALA A 68 5.78 -17.68 5.63
N ALA A 69 4.62 -18.27 5.33
CA ALA A 69 4.48 -19.25 4.25
C ALA A 69 4.75 -18.64 2.86
N ALA A 70 4.23 -17.42 2.61
CA ALA A 70 4.51 -16.65 1.39
C ALA A 70 6.01 -16.38 1.22
N HIS A 71 6.66 -15.86 2.25
CA HIS A 71 8.09 -15.56 2.25
C HIS A 71 8.95 -16.80 2.05
N ALA A 72 8.57 -17.93 2.62
CA ALA A 72 9.27 -19.21 2.43
C ALA A 72 9.29 -19.65 0.96
N LYS A 73 8.34 -19.16 0.16
CA LYS A 73 8.26 -19.42 -1.29
C LYS A 73 8.73 -18.23 -2.15
N GLY A 74 9.22 -17.16 -1.52
CA GLY A 74 9.74 -15.97 -2.21
C GLY A 74 8.68 -14.97 -2.66
N ALA A 75 7.42 -15.13 -2.23
CA ALA A 75 6.35 -14.20 -2.51
C ALA A 75 6.33 -13.04 -1.51
N LEU A 76 6.06 -11.82 -1.98
CA LEU A 76 5.88 -10.64 -1.14
C LEU A 76 4.42 -10.50 -0.70
N VAL A 77 4.19 -9.94 0.49
CA VAL A 77 2.83 -9.74 1.01
C VAL A 77 2.49 -8.27 1.10
N THR A 78 1.39 -7.89 0.45
CA THR A 78 0.82 -6.54 0.47
C THR A 78 -0.46 -6.53 1.30
N ALA A 79 -0.51 -5.68 2.31
CA ALA A 79 -1.70 -5.42 3.10
C ALA A 79 -2.47 -4.22 2.55
N VAL A 80 -3.73 -4.40 2.18
CA VAL A 80 -4.66 -3.30 1.94
C VAL A 80 -5.30 -2.96 3.28
N ALA A 81 -4.77 -1.96 3.99
CA ALA A 81 -5.12 -1.70 5.37
C ALA A 81 -5.87 -0.38 5.55
N ASP A 82 -6.80 -0.37 6.50
CA ASP A 82 -7.48 0.84 6.97
C ASP A 82 -6.59 1.55 8.00
N LEU A 83 -6.00 2.67 7.61
CA LEU A 83 -5.03 3.39 8.43
C LEU A 83 -5.61 3.82 9.80
N LEU A 84 -6.89 4.19 9.86
CA LEU A 84 -7.53 4.57 11.13
C LEU A 84 -7.70 3.36 12.06
N ALA A 85 -8.00 2.19 11.51
CA ALA A 85 -8.11 0.96 12.29
C ALA A 85 -6.77 0.56 12.94
N LEU A 86 -5.64 0.91 12.31
CA LEU A 86 -4.30 0.62 12.86
C LEU A 86 -3.97 1.41 14.13
N ALA A 87 -4.79 2.38 14.54
CA ALA A 87 -4.68 2.98 15.86
C ALA A 87 -5.00 1.98 17.00
N LEU A 88 -5.76 0.92 16.71
CA LEU A 88 -6.17 -0.12 17.66
C LEU A 88 -5.59 -1.50 17.31
N LEU A 89 -5.27 -1.72 16.05
CA LEU A 89 -4.85 -3.02 15.53
C LEU A 89 -3.33 -3.07 15.33
N LYS A 90 -2.79 -4.29 15.37
CA LYS A 90 -1.37 -4.54 15.10
C LYS A 90 -1.01 -4.07 13.68
N ALA A 91 0.08 -3.33 13.55
CA ALA A 91 0.49 -2.80 12.25
C ALA A 91 0.92 -3.92 11.28
N PRO A 92 0.61 -3.81 9.97
CA PRO A 92 0.98 -4.84 9.00
C PRO A 92 2.46 -5.21 8.99
N GLY A 93 3.35 -4.25 9.19
CA GLY A 93 4.79 -4.51 9.29
C GLY A 93 5.19 -5.40 10.49
N GLU A 94 4.41 -5.41 11.56
CA GLU A 94 4.69 -6.20 12.76
C GLU A 94 4.36 -7.69 12.60
N TRP A 95 3.42 -8.03 11.72
CA TRP A 95 3.14 -9.42 11.34
C TRP A 95 3.81 -9.82 10.01
N GLY A 96 4.68 -8.96 9.50
CA GLY A 96 5.60 -9.31 8.43
C GLY A 96 5.25 -8.83 7.04
N ALA A 97 4.15 -8.08 6.82
CA ALA A 97 3.84 -7.51 5.51
C ALA A 97 5.01 -6.68 4.94
N ASP A 98 5.24 -6.79 3.64
CA ASP A 98 6.30 -6.06 2.95
C ASP A 98 5.85 -4.69 2.51
N ILE A 99 4.56 -4.58 2.16
CA ILE A 99 3.95 -3.35 1.67
C ILE A 99 2.60 -3.18 2.38
N ALA A 100 2.27 -1.97 2.76
CA ALA A 100 0.91 -1.63 3.16
C ALA A 100 0.43 -0.41 2.37
N VAL A 101 -0.81 -0.52 1.88
CA VAL A 101 -1.47 0.52 1.09
C VAL A 101 -2.89 0.72 1.59
N GLY A 102 -3.43 1.90 1.35
CA GLY A 102 -4.82 2.16 1.69
C GLY A 102 -5.25 3.60 1.42
N SER A 103 -6.51 3.87 1.73
CA SER A 103 -7.09 5.20 1.64
C SER A 103 -6.90 5.96 2.95
N THR A 104 -6.67 7.25 2.84
CA THR A 104 -6.64 8.17 3.99
C THR A 104 -7.96 8.90 4.21
N GLN A 105 -9.02 8.53 3.48
CA GLN A 105 -10.29 9.25 3.52
C GLN A 105 -10.90 9.33 4.93
N ARG A 106 -10.72 8.32 5.76
CA ARG A 106 -11.22 8.30 7.14
C ARG A 106 -10.50 9.27 8.09
N LEU A 107 -9.42 9.88 7.64
CA LEU A 107 -8.62 10.86 8.38
C LEU A 107 -9.02 12.30 8.03
N GLY A 108 -10.31 12.62 8.12
CA GLY A 108 -10.85 13.96 7.94
C GLY A 108 -11.00 14.40 6.48
N THR A 109 -10.83 13.52 5.51
CA THR A 109 -10.98 13.88 4.09
C THR A 109 -12.42 13.71 3.63
N PRO A 110 -13.10 14.75 3.10
CA PRO A 110 -14.47 14.64 2.63
C PRO A 110 -14.55 13.80 1.34
N MET A 111 -15.71 13.19 1.09
CA MET A 111 -15.94 12.46 -0.17
C MET A 111 -16.01 13.39 -1.38
N GLY A 112 -16.39 14.66 -1.20
CA GLY A 112 -16.31 15.72 -2.20
C GLY A 112 -17.00 15.42 -3.53
N LEU A 113 -18.11 14.67 -3.53
CA LEU A 113 -18.85 14.26 -4.72
C LEU A 113 -17.97 13.56 -5.78
N GLY A 114 -17.00 12.75 -5.33
CA GLY A 114 -16.02 12.11 -6.19
C GLY A 114 -14.78 12.97 -6.47
N GLY A 115 -14.55 13.98 -5.66
CA GLY A 115 -13.38 14.84 -5.72
C GLY A 115 -12.07 14.12 -5.36
N PRO A 116 -10.93 14.84 -5.35
CA PRO A 116 -9.64 14.24 -5.09
C PRO A 116 -9.58 13.57 -3.72
N SER A 117 -8.92 12.44 -3.66
CA SER A 117 -8.65 11.69 -2.45
C SER A 117 -7.16 11.46 -2.30
N ALA A 118 -6.69 11.16 -1.10
CA ALA A 118 -5.31 10.75 -0.85
C ALA A 118 -5.28 9.30 -0.37
N GLY A 119 -4.20 8.61 -0.74
CA GLY A 119 -3.85 7.29 -0.25
C GLY A 119 -2.53 7.32 0.48
N TYR A 120 -2.19 6.22 1.10
CA TYR A 120 -0.87 6.01 1.67
C TYR A 120 -0.25 4.73 1.10
N MET A 121 1.05 4.69 1.10
CA MET A 121 1.84 3.51 0.79
C MET A 121 3.06 3.48 1.70
N THR A 122 3.29 2.36 2.34
CA THR A 122 4.49 2.10 3.13
C THR A 122 5.15 0.82 2.67
N THR A 123 6.46 0.72 2.83
CA THR A 123 7.21 -0.48 2.49
C THR A 123 8.46 -0.59 3.35
N ARG A 124 9.11 -1.76 3.30
CA ARG A 124 10.38 -1.98 3.97
C ARG A 124 11.51 -1.15 3.33
N GLU A 125 12.53 -0.83 4.11
CA GLU A 125 13.70 -0.07 3.67
C GLU A 125 14.34 -0.64 2.38
N ALA A 126 14.34 -1.96 2.23
CA ALA A 126 14.89 -2.65 1.05
C ALA A 126 14.20 -2.22 -0.25
N PHE A 127 12.92 -1.86 -0.20
CA PHE A 127 12.12 -1.50 -1.38
C PHE A 127 11.96 0.01 -1.60
N LYS A 128 12.59 0.85 -0.78
CA LYS A 128 12.46 2.32 -0.88
C LYS A 128 12.74 2.88 -2.28
N ARG A 129 13.62 2.24 -3.04
CA ARG A 129 13.95 2.65 -4.42
C ARG A 129 12.92 2.23 -5.45
N ASN A 130 12.01 1.35 -5.07
CA ASN A 130 10.91 0.87 -5.93
C ASN A 130 9.62 1.64 -5.69
N MET A 131 9.56 2.42 -4.62
CA MET A 131 8.38 3.26 -4.34
C MET A 131 8.17 4.29 -5.44
N PRO A 132 6.91 4.49 -5.88
CA PRO A 132 6.59 5.58 -6.79
C PRO A 132 6.67 6.94 -6.08
N GLY A 133 6.91 8.00 -6.86
CA GLY A 133 6.83 9.38 -6.38
C GLY A 133 8.10 9.92 -5.75
N ARG A 134 7.92 10.93 -4.92
CA ARG A 134 8.99 11.69 -4.28
C ARG A 134 9.04 11.39 -2.80
N ILE A 135 10.23 11.08 -2.29
CA ILE A 135 10.46 10.91 -0.87
C ILE A 135 11.26 12.10 -0.35
N ILE A 136 10.71 12.77 0.64
CA ILE A 136 11.35 13.88 1.34
C ILE A 136 12.07 13.33 2.57
N GLY A 137 13.36 13.63 2.68
CA GLY A 137 14.20 13.26 3.81
C GLY A 137 14.50 14.46 4.71
N VAL A 138 14.82 14.14 5.95
CA VAL A 138 15.32 15.13 6.92
C VAL A 138 16.82 15.33 6.70
N SER A 139 17.26 16.58 6.67
CA SER A 139 18.64 17.01 6.52
C SER A 139 18.89 18.18 7.46
N VAL A 140 20.04 18.81 7.33
CA VAL A 140 20.37 20.05 8.00
C VAL A 140 20.72 21.14 6.98
N ASP A 141 20.41 22.39 7.30
CA ASP A 141 20.80 23.54 6.52
C ASP A 141 22.26 23.94 6.80
N ARG A 142 22.72 25.03 6.15
CA ARG A 142 24.07 25.55 6.35
C ARG A 142 24.36 25.99 7.79
N LEU A 143 23.34 26.32 8.57
CA LEU A 143 23.43 26.77 9.95
C LEU A 143 23.26 25.63 10.96
N GLY A 144 23.06 24.38 10.49
CA GLY A 144 22.85 23.22 11.34
C GLY A 144 21.39 23.02 11.78
N ASN A 145 20.45 23.84 11.31
CA ASN A 145 19.04 23.67 11.63
C ASN A 145 18.42 22.54 10.81
N ARG A 146 17.38 21.91 11.37
CA ARG A 146 16.61 20.89 10.68
C ARG A 146 16.02 21.45 9.37
N ALA A 147 16.29 20.78 8.26
CA ALA A 147 15.77 21.14 6.95
C ALA A 147 15.20 19.89 6.25
N LEU A 148 14.22 20.11 5.37
CA LEU A 148 13.66 19.05 4.53
C LEU A 148 14.22 19.19 3.13
N ARG A 149 14.57 18.07 2.52
CA ARG A 149 15.04 18.02 1.15
C ARG A 149 14.51 16.80 0.42
N MET A 150 14.41 16.88 -0.89
CA MET A 150 14.11 15.73 -1.70
C MET A 150 15.26 14.72 -1.61
N ALA A 151 14.96 13.53 -1.07
CA ALA A 151 15.94 12.46 -0.91
C ALA A 151 15.93 11.49 -2.08
N LEU A 152 14.73 11.10 -2.54
CA LEU A 152 14.54 10.19 -3.67
C LEU A 152 13.46 10.73 -4.59
N GLN A 153 13.72 10.65 -5.90
CA GLN A 153 12.78 10.95 -6.94
C GLN A 153 12.97 9.91 -8.03
N MET A 154 12.19 8.85 -7.96
CA MET A 154 12.38 7.72 -8.85
C MET A 154 11.13 7.47 -9.70
N ARG A 155 11.36 7.02 -10.94
CA ARG A 155 10.34 6.53 -11.85
C ARG A 155 9.22 7.51 -12.20
N GLU A 156 9.46 8.82 -12.02
CA GLU A 156 8.54 9.85 -12.48
C GLU A 156 8.66 10.09 -13.99
N GLN A 157 7.55 10.49 -14.59
CA GLN A 157 7.42 10.64 -16.04
C GLN A 157 8.41 11.64 -16.63
N HIS A 158 8.68 12.75 -15.96
CA HIS A 158 9.63 13.77 -16.44
C HIS A 158 11.09 13.33 -16.36
N ILE A 159 11.41 12.23 -15.67
CA ILE A 159 12.74 11.65 -15.58
C ILE A 159 12.85 10.40 -16.47
N LYS A 160 11.93 9.47 -16.32
CA LYS A 160 11.99 8.14 -16.95
C LYS A 160 11.15 8.02 -18.22
N ARG A 161 10.36 9.03 -18.55
CA ARG A 161 9.50 9.06 -19.75
C ARG A 161 8.65 7.78 -19.86
N GLU A 162 8.83 7.00 -20.91
CA GLU A 162 8.12 5.74 -21.17
C GLU A 162 8.39 4.64 -20.12
N ARG A 163 9.47 4.77 -19.36
CA ARG A 163 9.82 3.84 -18.27
C ARG A 163 9.31 4.29 -16.90
N ALA A 164 8.51 5.33 -16.86
CA ALA A 164 7.89 5.77 -15.63
C ALA A 164 6.85 4.74 -15.17
N THR A 165 6.81 4.48 -13.86
CA THR A 165 5.85 3.57 -13.24
C THR A 165 4.78 4.28 -12.44
N SER A 166 4.89 5.60 -12.26
CA SER A 166 3.93 6.38 -11.51
C SER A 166 3.62 7.70 -12.19
N ASN A 167 2.36 8.09 -12.08
CA ASN A 167 1.83 9.38 -12.50
C ASN A 167 1.19 10.02 -11.27
N ILE A 168 1.97 10.77 -10.49
CA ILE A 168 1.46 11.45 -9.31
C ILE A 168 0.92 12.82 -9.72
N CYS A 169 -0.37 13.03 -9.48
CA CYS A 169 -1.03 14.29 -9.69
C CYS A 169 -0.99 15.16 -8.43
N THR A 170 -0.81 16.46 -8.59
CA THR A 170 -0.87 17.44 -7.49
C THR A 170 -2.28 17.63 -6.91
N ALA A 171 -3.33 17.12 -7.57
CA ALA A 171 -4.72 17.18 -7.11
C ALA A 171 -4.92 16.61 -5.69
N SER A 172 -4.13 15.61 -5.30
CA SER A 172 -4.21 15.00 -3.98
C SER A 172 -3.39 15.71 -2.90
N ALA A 173 -2.61 16.75 -3.24
CA ALA A 173 -1.70 17.41 -2.30
C ALA A 173 -2.42 18.06 -1.13
N LEU A 174 -3.55 18.75 -1.39
CA LEU A 174 -4.36 19.37 -0.35
C LEU A 174 -4.92 18.32 0.61
N MET A 175 -5.45 17.21 0.07
CA MET A 175 -5.99 16.11 0.89
C MET A 175 -4.91 15.47 1.74
N ALA A 176 -3.73 15.25 1.18
CA ALA A 176 -2.58 14.73 1.93
C ALA A 176 -2.15 15.68 3.07
N SER A 177 -2.18 16.98 2.83
CA SER A 177 -1.92 17.98 3.87
C SER A 177 -2.96 17.96 4.98
N MET A 178 -4.25 17.85 4.64
CA MET A 178 -5.34 17.73 5.61
C MET A 178 -5.17 16.48 6.49
N VAL A 179 -4.81 15.35 5.90
CA VAL A 179 -4.50 14.11 6.63
C VAL A 179 -3.31 14.31 7.56
N GLY A 180 -2.25 14.98 7.10
CA GLY A 180 -1.09 15.33 7.93
C GLY A 180 -1.48 16.17 9.15
N PHE A 181 -2.35 17.17 8.98
CA PHE A 181 -2.89 17.96 10.09
C PHE A 181 -3.74 17.09 11.04
N TYR A 182 -4.63 16.27 10.51
CA TYR A 182 -5.44 15.38 11.33
C TYR A 182 -4.57 14.48 12.22
N LEU A 183 -3.54 13.86 11.66
CA LEU A 183 -2.62 13.00 12.40
C LEU A 183 -1.76 13.77 13.39
N SER A 184 -1.36 15.00 13.09
CA SER A 184 -0.57 15.82 14.02
C SER A 184 -1.39 16.34 15.19
N LEU A 185 -2.67 16.66 14.99
CA LEU A 185 -3.57 17.14 16.06
C LEU A 185 -3.91 16.07 17.09
N ILE A 186 -3.81 14.79 16.75
CA ILE A 186 -3.98 13.69 17.70
C ILE A 186 -2.91 13.72 18.81
N HIS A 187 -1.75 14.33 18.53
CA HIS A 187 -0.63 14.42 19.46
C HIS A 187 -0.56 15.74 20.25
N ILE A 188 -1.52 16.62 20.06
CA ILE A 188 -1.69 17.87 20.82
C ILE A 188 -2.79 17.70 21.85
#